data_2412c119d9e7a1e584c7342f8f9a16db
#
_entry.id   2412c119d9e7a1e584c7342f8f9a16db
#
_cell.length_a   1.000
_cell.length_b   1.000
_cell.length_c   1.000
_cell.angle_alpha   90.00
_cell.angle_beta   90.00
_cell.angle_gamma   90.00
#
_symmetry.space_group_name_H-M   'P 1'
#
loop_
_entity.id
_entity.type
_entity.pdbx_description
1 polymer ?
#
loop_
_entity_poly.entity_id
_entity_poly.type
_entity_poly.pdbx_seq_one_letter_code
_entity_poly.pdbx_strand_id
1 'polypeptide(L)'
;ERSFAHFKDSKRVEFADGEEMTSHICRPGSGPGSPHGLEMTVTRAGDVAEARFTIGDSYEGAPSRSHGGIVALALDDSMGFVLSIIHTVAYTGEITVRYKAATPLNTPLLIRSRLDRRDGRKLHLVAEMSEDFPDAPIIATAHALFIAIESYDPVSDTL
;
A
#
# COMPACT_ATOMS: atom_id res chain seq x y z
N GLU A 1 12.91 20.61 -6.10
CA GLU A 1 13.60 19.30 -6.01
C GLU A 1 13.67 18.92 -4.55
N ARG A 2 12.72 18.08 -4.09
CA ARG A 2 12.87 17.44 -2.78
C ARG A 2 13.89 16.31 -2.97
N SER A 3 15.10 16.59 -2.57
CA SER A 3 16.24 15.70 -2.68
C SER A 3 15.97 14.37 -1.98
N PHE A 4 16.35 13.28 -2.64
CA PHE A 4 16.41 11.92 -2.05
C PHE A 4 17.31 11.81 -0.81
N ALA A 5 18.07 12.86 -0.47
CA ALA A 5 18.86 12.95 0.75
C ALA A 5 18.00 12.75 2.02
N HIS A 6 16.69 13.05 1.96
CA HIS A 6 15.79 12.83 3.12
C HIS A 6 15.56 11.35 3.45
N PHE A 7 15.79 10.45 2.49
CA PHE A 7 15.71 9.00 2.74
C PHE A 7 16.99 8.41 3.33
N LYS A 8 18.13 9.13 3.21
CA LYS A 8 19.40 8.68 3.77
C LYS A 8 19.47 8.78 5.29
N ASP A 9 18.72 9.69 5.88
CA ASP A 9 18.71 9.93 7.35
C ASP A 9 17.54 9.23 8.07
N SER A 10 16.64 8.56 7.35
CA SER A 10 15.61 7.78 8.02
C SER A 10 16.23 6.52 8.59
N LYS A 11 16.40 6.49 9.92
CA LYS A 11 16.68 5.25 10.65
C LYS A 11 15.69 4.19 10.14
N ARG A 12 16.19 2.99 9.81
CA ARG A 12 15.34 1.86 9.51
C ARG A 12 14.29 1.71 10.61
N VAL A 13 13.06 1.96 10.28
CA VAL A 13 11.94 1.65 11.18
C VAL A 13 11.59 0.20 10.92
N GLU A 14 11.88 -0.66 11.88
CA GLU A 14 11.40 -2.03 11.88
C GLU A 14 10.05 -2.05 12.59
N PHE A 15 9.06 -2.62 11.93
CA PHE A 15 7.75 -2.84 12.53
C PHE A 15 7.65 -4.29 12.98
N ALA A 16 7.25 -4.49 14.24
CA ALA A 16 6.99 -5.83 14.77
C ALA A 16 5.72 -6.43 14.14
N ASP A 17 5.57 -7.74 14.28
CA ASP A 17 4.33 -8.40 13.87
C ASP A 17 3.16 -7.87 14.70
N GLY A 18 2.07 -7.50 14.01
CA GLY A 18 0.90 -6.87 14.63
C GLY A 18 1.03 -5.36 14.89
N GLU A 19 2.17 -4.75 14.61
CA GLU A 19 2.39 -3.31 14.81
C GLU A 19 1.79 -2.50 13.66
N GLU A 20 1.20 -1.34 14.01
CA GLU A 20 0.74 -0.37 13.03
C GLU A 20 1.92 0.28 12.31
N MET A 21 1.92 0.19 10.99
CA MET A 21 2.92 0.80 10.14
C MET A 21 2.55 2.24 9.81
N THR A 22 3.39 3.18 10.23
CA THR A 22 3.18 4.61 10.00
C THR A 22 4.00 5.09 8.82
N SER A 23 3.45 6.05 8.07
CA SER A 23 4.17 6.75 7.01
C SER A 23 4.57 8.14 7.49
N HIS A 24 5.85 8.50 7.32
CA HIS A 24 6.34 9.85 7.60
C HIS A 24 6.05 10.85 6.47
N ILE A 25 5.58 10.36 5.34
CA ILE A 25 5.18 11.17 4.20
C ILE A 25 3.66 11.18 4.06
N CYS A 26 3.14 12.34 3.69
CA CYS A 26 1.72 12.46 3.34
C CYS A 26 1.46 11.63 2.08
N ARG A 27 0.71 10.56 2.25
CA ARG A 27 0.27 9.67 1.16
C ARG A 27 -1.23 9.81 0.98
N PRO A 28 -1.75 9.72 -0.23
CA PRO A 28 -3.20 9.78 -0.48
C PRO A 28 -3.99 8.70 0.26
N GLY A 29 -3.42 7.52 0.45
CA GLY A 29 -4.09 6.42 1.15
C GLY A 29 -3.98 6.50 2.67
N SER A 30 -2.79 6.84 3.21
CA SER A 30 -2.46 6.59 4.62
C SER A 30 -1.67 7.70 5.30
N GLY A 31 -1.28 8.75 4.59
CA GLY A 31 -0.46 9.82 5.15
C GLY A 31 -1.22 10.72 6.11
N PRO A 32 -0.59 11.19 7.21
CA PRO A 32 -1.21 12.11 8.14
C PRO A 32 -1.48 13.47 7.47
N GLY A 33 -2.64 14.05 7.75
CA GLY A 33 -2.99 15.38 7.29
C GLY A 33 -3.28 15.50 5.79
N SER A 34 -3.49 14.40 5.07
CA SER A 34 -4.01 14.45 3.70
C SER A 34 -5.51 14.80 3.75
N PRO A 35 -5.93 15.99 3.29
CA PRO A 35 -7.34 16.41 3.38
C PRO A 35 -8.27 15.58 2.50
N HIS A 36 -7.71 14.82 1.59
CA HIS A 36 -8.43 13.93 0.66
C HIS A 36 -7.92 12.49 0.73
N GLY A 37 -7.26 12.13 1.83
CA GLY A 37 -6.73 10.77 2.05
C GLY A 37 -7.82 9.78 2.44
N LEU A 38 -7.51 8.50 2.29
CA LEU A 38 -8.38 7.40 2.71
C LEU A 38 -8.23 7.05 4.20
N GLU A 39 -7.27 7.67 4.89
CA GLU A 39 -6.97 7.44 6.31
C GLU A 39 -6.80 5.95 6.65
N MET A 40 -6.04 5.24 5.80
CA MET A 40 -5.81 3.81 5.97
C MET A 40 -4.97 3.55 7.22
N THR A 41 -5.43 2.62 8.06
CA THR A 41 -4.64 2.04 9.13
C THR A 41 -4.00 0.76 8.60
N VAL A 42 -2.67 0.71 8.57
CA VAL A 42 -1.92 -0.43 8.04
C VAL A 42 -1.15 -1.12 9.15
N THR A 43 -1.37 -2.41 9.33
CA THR A 43 -0.67 -3.24 10.31
C THR A 43 0.15 -4.32 9.61
N ARG A 44 1.29 -4.67 10.22
CA ARG A 44 2.10 -5.78 9.77
C ARG A 44 1.53 -7.10 10.28
N ALA A 45 1.33 -8.07 9.39
CA ALA A 45 0.96 -9.43 9.72
C ALA A 45 1.96 -10.39 9.03
N GLY A 46 3.08 -10.67 9.70
CA GLY A 46 4.22 -11.39 9.09
C GLY A 46 4.78 -10.66 7.88
N ASP A 47 4.71 -11.28 6.72
CA ASP A 47 5.16 -10.69 5.44
C ASP A 47 4.04 -9.92 4.70
N VAL A 48 2.89 -9.80 5.32
CA VAL A 48 1.69 -9.15 4.76
C VAL A 48 1.48 -7.79 5.40
N ALA A 49 1.15 -6.79 4.59
CA ALA A 49 0.59 -5.52 5.02
C ALA A 49 -0.94 -5.60 4.97
N GLU A 50 -1.59 -5.39 6.11
CA GLU A 50 -3.05 -5.37 6.21
C GLU A 50 -3.52 -3.92 6.37
N ALA A 51 -4.20 -3.39 5.35
CA ALA A 51 -4.73 -2.03 5.33
C ALA A 51 -6.24 -2.02 5.52
N ARG A 52 -6.72 -1.29 6.54
CA ARG A 52 -8.14 -1.11 6.86
C ARG A 52 -8.55 0.32 6.63
N PHE A 53 -9.66 0.51 5.95
CA PHE A 53 -10.15 1.83 5.57
C PHE A 53 -11.62 1.78 5.15
N THR A 54 -12.18 2.97 4.92
CA THR A 54 -13.53 3.15 4.40
C THR A 54 -13.48 4.20 3.29
N ILE A 55 -14.18 3.97 2.18
CA ILE A 55 -14.28 4.94 1.08
C ILE A 55 -15.59 5.72 1.25
N GLY A 56 -15.49 7.02 1.48
CA GLY A 56 -16.64 7.89 1.69
C GLY A 56 -17.30 8.36 0.39
N ASP A 57 -18.44 9.06 0.53
CA ASP A 57 -19.29 9.52 -0.57
C ASP A 57 -18.58 10.45 -1.56
N SER A 58 -17.58 11.21 -1.11
CA SER A 58 -16.82 12.11 -2.00
C SER A 58 -16.05 11.38 -3.11
N TYR A 59 -15.91 10.08 -3.00
CA TYR A 59 -15.22 9.22 -3.97
C TYR A 59 -16.18 8.32 -4.76
N GLU A 60 -17.46 8.69 -4.82
CA GLU A 60 -18.44 7.99 -5.63
C GLU A 60 -18.08 8.06 -7.12
N GLY A 61 -18.16 6.93 -7.79
CA GLY A 61 -18.03 6.81 -9.25
C GLY A 61 -19.37 6.47 -9.90
N ALA A 62 -19.80 5.23 -9.79
CA ALA A 62 -21.16 4.83 -10.10
C ALA A 62 -22.06 5.02 -8.87
N PRO A 63 -23.41 5.17 -9.02
CA PRO A 63 -24.29 5.38 -7.88
C PRO A 63 -24.09 4.37 -6.75
N SER A 64 -23.81 4.89 -5.56
CA SER A 64 -23.50 4.13 -4.32
C SER A 64 -22.28 3.22 -4.40
N ARG A 65 -21.38 3.46 -5.34
CA ARG A 65 -20.16 2.67 -5.54
C ARG A 65 -18.92 3.57 -5.67
N SER A 66 -17.81 3.09 -5.14
CA SER A 66 -16.54 3.79 -5.25
C SER A 66 -16.07 3.94 -6.70
N HIS A 67 -15.43 5.06 -6.99
CA HIS A 67 -14.71 5.23 -8.25
C HIS A 67 -13.54 4.23 -8.34
N GLY A 68 -13.41 3.55 -9.49
CA GLY A 68 -12.37 2.52 -9.67
C GLY A 68 -10.95 3.02 -9.49
N GLY A 69 -10.66 4.27 -9.84
CA GLY A 69 -9.36 4.90 -9.61
C GLY A 69 -8.99 5.05 -8.13
N ILE A 70 -10.00 5.23 -7.25
CA ILE A 70 -9.78 5.29 -5.79
C ILE A 70 -9.43 3.89 -5.25
N VAL A 71 -10.08 2.86 -5.75
CA VAL A 71 -9.72 1.47 -5.42
C VAL A 71 -8.29 1.15 -5.87
N ALA A 72 -7.90 1.56 -7.09
CA ALA A 72 -6.55 1.38 -7.59
C ALA A 72 -5.51 2.13 -6.74
N LEU A 73 -5.80 3.36 -6.32
CA LEU A 73 -4.97 4.13 -5.40
C LEU A 73 -4.78 3.42 -4.06
N ALA A 74 -5.86 2.90 -3.47
CA ALA A 74 -5.79 2.16 -2.21
C ALA A 74 -4.92 0.90 -2.33
N LEU A 75 -5.06 0.16 -3.42
CA LEU A 75 -4.26 -1.04 -3.70
C LEU A 75 -2.77 -0.69 -3.89
N ASP A 76 -2.45 0.35 -4.67
CA ASP A 76 -1.07 0.79 -4.88
C ASP A 76 -0.42 1.25 -3.58
N ASP A 77 -1.10 2.08 -2.81
CA ASP A 77 -0.58 2.61 -1.55
C ASP A 77 -0.39 1.49 -0.50
N SER A 78 -1.32 0.55 -0.41
CA SER A 78 -1.20 -0.63 0.44
C SER A 78 0.02 -1.49 0.08
N MET A 79 0.25 -1.75 -1.21
CA MET A 79 1.44 -2.47 -1.68
C MET A 79 2.73 -1.71 -1.36
N GLY A 80 2.70 -0.38 -1.35
CA GLY A 80 3.82 0.45 -0.94
C GLY A 80 4.30 0.21 0.49
N PHE A 81 3.43 -0.20 1.40
CA PHE A 81 3.81 -0.56 2.78
C PHE A 81 4.61 -1.86 2.87
N VAL A 82 4.45 -2.77 1.92
CA VAL A 82 5.28 -3.99 1.84
C VAL A 82 6.76 -3.65 1.69
N LEU A 83 7.08 -2.53 1.02
CA LEU A 83 8.46 -2.06 0.87
C LEU A 83 9.13 -1.79 2.23
N SER A 84 8.37 -1.33 3.23
CA SER A 84 8.87 -1.15 4.59
C SER A 84 9.16 -2.49 5.28
N ILE A 85 8.38 -3.52 5.01
CA ILE A 85 8.60 -4.87 5.55
C ILE A 85 9.88 -5.50 4.96
N ILE A 86 10.12 -5.31 3.66
CA ILE A 86 11.28 -5.87 2.96
C ILE A 86 12.49 -4.92 2.91
N HIS A 87 12.41 -3.77 3.59
CA HIS A 87 13.47 -2.76 3.67
C HIS A 87 14.03 -2.33 2.31
N THR A 88 13.14 -2.07 1.36
CA THR A 88 13.52 -1.69 0.00
C THR A 88 12.82 -0.39 -0.40
N VAL A 89 13.54 0.50 -1.06
CA VAL A 89 12.94 1.69 -1.69
C VAL A 89 12.70 1.39 -3.17
N ALA A 90 11.48 1.62 -3.62
CA ALA A 90 11.10 1.32 -5.00
C ALA A 90 9.99 2.27 -5.49
N TYR A 91 9.84 2.37 -6.79
CA TYR A 91 8.73 3.07 -7.44
C TYR A 91 7.80 2.09 -8.14
N THR A 92 6.50 2.40 -8.15
CA THR A 92 5.52 1.70 -8.96
C THR A 92 5.86 1.90 -10.45
N GLY A 93 6.18 0.81 -11.14
CA GLY A 93 6.44 0.81 -12.57
C GLY A 93 5.20 0.41 -13.38
N GLU A 94 4.41 -0.51 -12.83
CA GLU A 94 3.17 -0.98 -13.46
C GLU A 94 2.22 -1.49 -12.38
N ILE A 95 0.93 -1.27 -12.57
CA ILE A 95 -0.12 -1.87 -11.74
C ILE A 95 -1.26 -2.38 -12.62
N THR A 96 -1.68 -3.61 -12.38
CA THR A 96 -2.85 -4.21 -13.00
C THR A 96 -3.89 -4.49 -11.93
N VAL A 97 -5.07 -3.90 -12.07
CA VAL A 97 -6.20 -4.10 -11.15
C VAL A 97 -7.31 -4.87 -11.84
N ARG A 98 -7.84 -5.86 -11.15
CA ARG A 98 -9.01 -6.63 -11.58
C ARG A 98 -10.15 -6.39 -10.60
N TYR A 99 -11.23 -5.82 -11.09
CA TYR A 99 -12.45 -5.56 -10.33
C TYR A 99 -13.41 -6.76 -10.50
N LYS A 100 -13.60 -7.54 -9.43
CA LYS A 100 -14.49 -8.70 -9.42
C LYS A 100 -15.92 -8.32 -9.05
N ALA A 101 -16.04 -7.26 -8.24
CA ALA A 101 -17.32 -6.69 -7.84
C ALA A 101 -17.19 -5.17 -7.67
N ALA A 102 -18.31 -4.46 -7.67
CA ALA A 102 -18.33 -3.03 -7.39
C ALA A 102 -18.08 -2.78 -5.91
N THR A 103 -17.11 -1.90 -5.60
CA THR A 103 -16.73 -1.59 -4.23
C THR A 103 -17.78 -0.72 -3.54
N PRO A 104 -18.35 -1.14 -2.39
CA PRO A 104 -19.33 -0.34 -1.67
C PRO A 104 -18.69 0.90 -1.03
N LEU A 105 -19.47 1.99 -0.92
CA LEU A 105 -19.11 3.16 -0.13
C LEU A 105 -19.46 2.93 1.35
N ASN A 106 -18.83 3.72 2.23
CA ASN A 106 -19.11 3.76 3.68
C ASN A 106 -19.10 2.39 4.37
N THR A 107 -18.32 1.47 3.83
CA THR A 107 -18.23 0.09 4.31
C THR A 107 -16.78 -0.20 4.70
N PRO A 108 -16.53 -0.84 5.85
CA PRO A 108 -15.18 -1.25 6.23
C PRO A 108 -14.56 -2.20 5.21
N LEU A 109 -13.37 -1.85 4.71
CA LEU A 109 -12.61 -2.59 3.71
C LEU A 109 -11.26 -3.02 4.27
N LEU A 110 -10.77 -4.14 3.77
CA LEU A 110 -9.47 -4.71 4.08
C LEU A 110 -8.70 -5.01 2.79
N ILE A 111 -7.47 -4.52 2.71
CA ILE A 111 -6.51 -4.95 1.69
C ILE A 111 -5.39 -5.72 2.36
N ARG A 112 -5.03 -6.87 1.78
CA ARG A 112 -3.84 -7.65 2.14
C ARG A 112 -2.87 -7.63 0.99
N SER A 113 -1.66 -7.13 1.25
CA SER A 113 -0.60 -6.98 0.25
C SER A 113 0.64 -7.74 0.68
N ARG A 114 1.33 -8.36 -0.26
CA ARG A 114 2.60 -9.08 -0.01
C ARG A 114 3.51 -9.03 -1.22
N LEU A 115 4.80 -9.28 -0.99
CA LEU A 115 5.74 -9.59 -2.05
C LEU A 115 5.45 -11.01 -2.57
N ASP A 116 5.27 -11.15 -3.88
CA ASP A 116 5.12 -12.45 -4.52
C ASP A 116 6.47 -13.03 -4.91
N ARG A 117 7.30 -12.22 -5.60
CA ARG A 117 8.66 -12.59 -5.97
C ARG A 117 9.52 -11.37 -6.24
N ARG A 118 10.82 -11.54 -6.13
CA ARG A 118 11.82 -10.55 -6.51
C ARG A 118 12.75 -11.11 -7.59
N ASP A 119 13.00 -10.32 -8.62
CA ASP A 119 13.95 -10.60 -9.67
C ASP A 119 14.86 -9.37 -9.84
N GLY A 120 16.00 -9.39 -9.14
CA GLY A 120 16.90 -8.28 -9.05
C GLY A 120 16.19 -7.01 -8.52
N ARG A 121 16.12 -5.98 -9.37
CA ARG A 121 15.40 -4.71 -9.05
C ARG A 121 13.88 -4.80 -9.23
N LYS A 122 13.38 -5.85 -9.87
CA LYS A 122 11.95 -6.04 -10.12
C LYS A 122 11.29 -6.72 -8.92
N LEU A 123 10.39 -6.01 -8.28
CA LEU A 123 9.58 -6.50 -7.16
C LEU A 123 8.16 -6.72 -7.66
N HIS A 124 7.71 -7.96 -7.66
CA HIS A 124 6.34 -8.32 -7.99
C HIS A 124 5.52 -8.41 -6.72
N LEU A 125 4.56 -7.50 -6.57
CA LEU A 125 3.67 -7.45 -5.43
C LEU A 125 2.26 -7.83 -5.85
N VAL A 126 1.53 -8.42 -4.92
CA VAL A 126 0.13 -8.79 -5.09
C VAL A 126 -0.69 -8.27 -3.93
N ALA A 127 -1.94 -7.93 -4.21
CA ALA A 127 -2.89 -7.47 -3.21
C ALA A 127 -4.29 -8.01 -3.50
N GLU A 128 -5.05 -8.25 -2.44
CA GLU A 128 -6.45 -8.63 -2.47
C GLU A 128 -7.25 -7.69 -1.57
N MET A 129 -8.41 -7.24 -2.06
CA MET A 129 -9.34 -6.40 -1.31
C MET A 129 -10.67 -7.11 -1.11
N SER A 130 -11.19 -7.02 0.10
CA SER A 130 -12.50 -7.50 0.50
C SER A 130 -13.19 -6.51 1.46
N GLU A 131 -14.45 -6.73 1.79
CA GLU A 131 -14.99 -6.13 3.01
C GLU A 131 -14.26 -6.71 4.25
N ASP A 132 -14.21 -5.94 5.34
CA ASP A 132 -13.48 -6.32 6.55
C ASP A 132 -14.34 -7.18 7.48
N PHE A 133 -14.62 -8.41 7.06
CA PHE A 133 -15.22 -9.45 7.89
C PHE A 133 -14.69 -10.85 7.49
N PRO A 134 -14.76 -11.85 8.40
CA PRO A 134 -14.26 -13.18 8.11
C PRO A 134 -14.89 -13.81 6.86
N ASP A 135 -14.05 -14.42 6.00
CA ASP A 135 -14.45 -15.09 4.78
C ASP A 135 -15.20 -14.22 3.76
N ALA A 136 -15.00 -12.89 3.84
CA ALA A 136 -15.59 -11.96 2.87
C ALA A 136 -15.11 -12.26 1.44
N PRO A 137 -15.99 -12.22 0.44
CA PRO A 137 -15.60 -12.41 -0.95
C PRO A 137 -14.60 -11.33 -1.41
N ILE A 138 -13.64 -11.72 -2.25
CA ILE A 138 -12.69 -10.78 -2.86
C ILE A 138 -13.41 -9.88 -3.85
N ILE A 139 -13.32 -8.57 -3.64
CA ILE A 139 -13.90 -7.51 -4.47
C ILE A 139 -12.97 -7.12 -5.61
N ALA A 140 -11.67 -6.97 -5.31
CA ALA A 140 -10.65 -6.60 -6.28
C ALA A 140 -9.31 -7.27 -5.96
N THR A 141 -8.51 -7.47 -7.00
CA THR A 141 -7.12 -7.93 -6.87
C THR A 141 -6.20 -7.02 -7.66
N ALA A 142 -4.96 -6.90 -7.21
CA ALA A 142 -3.93 -6.19 -7.94
C ALA A 142 -2.64 -7.02 -8.04
N HIS A 143 -1.95 -6.82 -9.15
CA HIS A 143 -0.55 -7.20 -9.32
C HIS A 143 0.22 -5.94 -9.74
N ALA A 144 1.34 -5.68 -9.09
CA ALA A 144 2.19 -4.54 -9.42
C ALA A 144 3.63 -4.96 -9.61
N LEU A 145 4.30 -4.27 -10.53
CA LEU A 145 5.74 -4.30 -10.69
C LEU A 145 6.31 -3.01 -10.09
N PHE A 146 7.08 -3.14 -9.02
CA PHE A 146 7.83 -2.06 -8.43
C PHE A 146 9.30 -2.19 -8.82
N ILE A 147 9.95 -1.06 -9.09
CA ILE A 147 11.37 -1.04 -9.49
C ILE A 147 12.19 -0.47 -8.34
N ALA A 148 13.07 -1.31 -7.77
CA ALA A 148 13.95 -0.89 -6.69
C ALA A 148 14.98 0.13 -7.17
N ILE A 149 15.31 1.11 -6.31
CA ILE A 149 16.32 2.13 -6.57
C ILE A 149 17.70 1.55 -6.19
N GLU A 150 18.64 1.54 -7.14
CA GLU A 150 19.97 0.93 -6.96
C GLU A 150 20.85 1.65 -5.93
N SER A 151 20.60 2.92 -5.66
CA SER A 151 21.45 3.76 -4.81
C SER A 151 21.19 3.61 -3.31
N TYR A 152 20.26 2.74 -2.92
CA TYR A 152 19.98 2.48 -1.50
C TYR A 152 20.52 1.10 -1.12
N ASP A 153 21.81 1.05 -0.73
CA ASP A 153 22.38 -0.06 0.03
C ASP A 153 22.41 0.33 1.51
N PRO A 154 21.47 -0.19 2.31
CA PRO A 154 21.42 0.13 3.73
C PRO A 154 22.55 -0.50 4.55
N VAL A 155 23.37 -1.36 3.94
CA VAL A 155 24.47 -2.08 4.63
C VAL A 155 25.82 -1.42 4.41
N SER A 156 26.00 -0.64 3.33
CA SER A 156 27.29 0.00 3.01
C SER A 156 27.54 1.31 3.74
N ASP A 157 26.54 1.90 4.41
CA ASP A 157 26.67 3.15 5.16
C ASP A 157 26.92 2.95 6.68
N THR A 158 27.33 1.75 7.10
CA THR A 158 27.78 1.47 8.48
C THR A 158 29.31 1.32 8.51
N LEU A 159 30.03 2.37 8.14
CA LEU A 159 31.42 2.58 8.54
C LEU A 159 31.61 4.02 9.00
#